data_b9db120ce64e2ec6c87db1ef0c58d084
#
_entry.id   b9db120ce64e2ec6c87db1ef0c58d084
#
_cell.length_a   1.000
_cell.length_b   1.000
_cell.length_c   1.000
_cell.angle_alpha   90.00
_cell.angle_beta   90.00
_cell.angle_gamma   90.00
#
_symmetry.space_group_name_H-M   'P 1'
#
loop_
_entity.id
_entity.type
_entity.pdbx_description
1 polymer ?
#
loop_
_entity_poly.entity_id
_entity_poly.type
_entity_poly.pdbx_seq_one_letter_code
_entity_poly.pdbx_strand_id
1 'polypeptide(L)'
;MRRASIIFAGLVLAVPGAARAEPGGFFKNMFGGSEGGASVAAPRAQDPDDVYCPPVFVPDGGAAIQAFAGAAGDNRRLRHQIVFSRLSRECKARPDGSVAVRVGVELRALLGPAGTAGRFEAPVTIAVKYNEQPVMARTHRVAVAVPAGAVQGEATVIENDLSVPADKAMGYDIEVTLAGAATRAKSAVRRRKPAPAAAAEQSEAAAEQ
;
A
#
# COMPACT_ATOMS: atom_id res chain seq x y z
N MET A 1 -54.27 14.64 -46.25
CA MET A 1 -53.70 15.90 -46.80
C MET A 1 -52.18 15.75 -46.58
N ARG A 2 -51.44 15.29 -47.61
CA ARG A 2 -50.59 16.04 -48.54
C ARG A 2 -49.64 17.01 -47.84
N ARG A 3 -48.40 16.72 -47.90
CA ARG A 3 -47.20 17.24 -48.66
C ARG A 3 -46.01 17.26 -47.71
N ALA A 4 -44.76 17.14 -48.04
CA ALA A 4 -44.01 16.90 -49.24
C ALA A 4 -42.53 16.75 -48.81
N SER A 5 -41.81 15.94 -49.53
CA SER A 5 -40.34 15.74 -49.51
C SER A 5 -39.52 17.02 -49.63
N ILE A 6 -38.35 17.05 -49.08
CA ILE A 6 -37.16 17.59 -49.76
C ILE A 6 -35.92 16.81 -49.28
N ILE A 7 -35.26 16.16 -50.23
CA ILE A 7 -33.96 15.50 -50.17
C ILE A 7 -32.91 16.57 -50.45
N PHE A 8 -31.87 16.69 -49.64
CA PHE A 8 -30.63 17.34 -50.01
C PHE A 8 -29.48 16.36 -49.84
N ALA A 9 -29.03 15.88 -50.99
CA ALA A 9 -27.78 15.11 -51.12
C ALA A 9 -26.60 16.09 -51.13
N GLY A 10 -25.78 16.07 -50.15
CA GLY A 10 -24.48 16.75 -50.08
C GLY A 10 -23.35 15.76 -50.19
N LEU A 11 -22.78 15.63 -51.40
CA LEU A 11 -21.60 14.87 -51.71
C LEU A 11 -20.36 15.63 -51.19
N VAL A 12 -19.69 15.12 -50.11
CA VAL A 12 -18.37 15.63 -49.68
C VAL A 12 -17.33 14.64 -50.08
N LEU A 13 -16.49 15.06 -51.01
CA LEU A 13 -15.30 14.36 -51.49
C LEU A 13 -14.26 14.24 -50.36
N ALA A 14 -13.97 13.00 -49.93
CA ALA A 14 -12.88 12.68 -49.04
C ALA A 14 -11.58 12.62 -49.85
N VAL A 15 -10.64 13.49 -49.56
CA VAL A 15 -9.27 13.46 -50.05
C VAL A 15 -8.49 12.48 -49.14
N PRO A 16 -7.89 11.40 -49.62
CA PRO A 16 -7.01 10.56 -48.85
C PRO A 16 -5.67 11.29 -48.69
N GLY A 17 -5.43 11.85 -47.51
CA GLY A 17 -4.11 12.29 -47.07
C GLY A 17 -3.21 11.07 -46.87
N ALA A 18 -2.25 10.89 -47.77
CA ALA A 18 -1.18 9.91 -47.64
C ALA A 18 -0.32 10.26 -46.41
N ALA A 19 -0.54 9.57 -45.32
CA ALA A 19 0.37 9.58 -44.18
C ALA A 19 1.65 8.85 -44.62
N ARG A 20 2.70 9.61 -44.93
CA ARG A 20 4.06 9.07 -45.05
C ARG A 20 4.50 8.68 -43.65
N ALA A 21 4.48 7.38 -43.38
CA ALA A 21 5.18 6.81 -42.26
C ALA A 21 6.68 6.88 -42.56
N GLU A 22 7.40 7.76 -41.88
CA GLU A 22 8.86 7.73 -41.87
C GLU A 22 9.31 6.57 -40.98
N PRO A 23 9.88 5.48 -41.52
CA PRO A 23 10.44 4.42 -40.72
C PRO A 23 11.81 4.88 -40.22
N GLY A 24 11.92 5.27 -38.95
CA GLY A 24 13.23 5.55 -38.37
C GLY A 24 13.28 6.46 -37.15
N GLY A 25 12.21 7.19 -36.83
CA GLY A 25 12.23 8.15 -35.71
C GLY A 25 12.27 7.52 -34.32
N PHE A 26 11.68 6.34 -34.18
CA PHE A 26 11.58 5.69 -32.86
C PHE A 26 12.93 5.20 -32.33
N PHE A 27 13.74 4.57 -33.14
CA PHE A 27 15.07 4.09 -32.72
C PHE A 27 16.10 5.21 -32.56
N LYS A 28 15.96 6.31 -33.29
CA LYS A 28 16.87 7.44 -33.15
C LYS A 28 16.71 8.18 -31.84
N ASN A 29 15.50 8.21 -31.26
CA ASN A 29 15.25 8.79 -29.95
C ASN A 29 15.62 7.84 -28.80
N MET A 30 15.78 6.56 -29.01
CA MET A 30 16.13 5.59 -27.97
C MET A 30 17.64 5.35 -27.85
N PHE A 31 18.41 5.54 -28.98
CA PHE A 31 19.84 5.28 -29.01
C PHE A 31 20.69 6.40 -29.65
N GLY A 32 20.07 7.43 -30.19
CA GLY A 32 20.76 8.58 -30.74
C GLY A 32 21.03 9.60 -29.63
N GLY A 33 22.29 9.66 -29.21
CA GLY A 33 22.73 10.72 -28.33
C GLY A 33 22.39 12.08 -28.93
N SER A 34 21.48 12.82 -28.34
CA SER A 34 21.32 14.21 -28.63
C SER A 34 22.54 14.94 -28.04
N GLU A 35 23.35 15.52 -28.90
CA GLU A 35 24.19 16.67 -28.56
C GLU A 35 23.28 17.87 -28.24
N GLY A 36 22.45 17.73 -27.25
CA GLY A 36 21.75 18.80 -26.54
C GLY A 36 22.34 18.79 -25.15
N GLY A 37 23.13 19.81 -24.83
CA GLY A 37 23.76 19.97 -23.57
C GLY A 37 22.76 19.62 -22.46
N ALA A 38 23.11 18.65 -21.62
CA ALA A 38 22.42 18.41 -20.38
C ALA A 38 22.46 19.75 -19.64
N SER A 39 21.35 20.48 -19.68
CA SER A 39 21.07 21.49 -18.69
C SER A 39 21.09 20.72 -17.39
N VAL A 40 22.23 20.71 -16.71
CA VAL A 40 22.30 20.39 -15.30
C VAL A 40 21.33 21.39 -14.69
N ALA A 41 20.13 20.93 -14.40
CA ALA A 41 19.17 21.74 -13.68
C ALA A 41 19.93 22.21 -12.44
N ALA A 42 20.18 23.52 -12.38
CA ALA A 42 20.78 24.11 -11.18
C ALA A 42 20.04 23.51 -9.98
N PRO A 43 20.75 23.10 -8.92
CA PRO A 43 20.10 22.63 -7.72
C PRO A 43 19.01 23.65 -7.40
N ARG A 44 17.73 23.23 -7.44
CA ARG A 44 16.66 24.11 -6.98
C ARG A 44 17.07 24.50 -5.58
N ALA A 45 17.18 25.83 -5.35
CA ALA A 45 17.30 26.34 -4.00
C ALA A 45 16.22 25.61 -3.21
N GLN A 46 16.62 24.84 -2.20
CA GLN A 46 15.69 24.13 -1.33
C GLN A 46 14.75 25.21 -0.80
N ASP A 47 13.47 25.09 -1.17
CA ASP A 47 12.44 25.96 -0.66
C ASP A 47 12.53 25.83 0.88
N PRO A 48 12.59 26.91 1.67
CA PRO A 48 12.65 26.81 3.12
C PRO A 48 11.48 26.02 3.72
N ASP A 49 10.43 25.79 2.91
CA ASP A 49 9.30 24.92 3.24
C ASP A 49 9.48 23.46 2.78
N ASP A 50 10.62 23.10 2.17
CA ASP A 50 10.90 21.75 1.67
C ASP A 50 11.26 20.82 2.84
N VAL A 51 10.22 20.23 3.42
CA VAL A 51 10.35 19.29 4.54
C VAL A 51 10.69 17.89 4.02
N TYR A 52 11.61 17.20 4.70
CA TYR A 52 11.88 15.79 4.42
C TYR A 52 10.60 14.96 4.55
N CYS A 53 10.19 14.28 3.47
CA CYS A 53 8.96 13.51 3.39
C CYS A 53 9.23 12.17 2.69
N PRO A 54 9.62 11.12 3.44
CA PRO A 54 10.01 9.84 2.87
C PRO A 54 8.82 9.11 2.24
N PRO A 55 9.06 8.20 1.29
CA PRO A 55 8.01 7.33 0.74
C PRO A 55 7.41 6.45 1.84
N VAL A 56 6.15 6.04 1.62
CA VAL A 56 5.50 5.06 2.50
C VAL A 56 6.06 3.68 2.18
N PHE A 57 6.58 3.02 3.18
CA PHE A 57 7.13 1.67 3.11
C PHE A 57 6.12 0.64 3.62
N VAL A 58 6.05 -0.52 2.96
CA VAL A 58 5.27 -1.68 3.41
C VAL A 58 6.24 -2.83 3.63
N PRO A 59 6.42 -3.29 4.86
CA PRO A 59 7.34 -4.38 5.16
C PRO A 59 6.83 -5.73 4.63
N ASP A 60 7.74 -6.67 4.47
CA ASP A 60 7.44 -8.02 4.00
C ASP A 60 6.37 -8.71 4.88
N GLY A 61 5.38 -9.28 4.22
CA GLY A 61 4.24 -9.91 4.87
C GLY A 61 3.19 -8.93 5.43
N GLY A 62 3.43 -7.60 5.32
CA GLY A 62 2.50 -6.56 5.75
C GLY A 62 1.52 -6.07 4.67
N ALA A 63 1.67 -6.54 3.43
CA ALA A 63 0.94 -5.99 2.27
C ALA A 63 -0.47 -6.56 2.07
N ALA A 64 -0.77 -7.72 2.65
CA ALA A 64 -2.03 -8.42 2.41
C ALA A 64 -2.51 -9.23 3.62
N ILE A 65 -3.82 -9.37 3.72
CA ILE A 65 -4.50 -10.31 4.62
C ILE A 65 -5.30 -11.28 3.77
N GLN A 66 -5.17 -12.57 4.04
CA GLN A 66 -5.94 -13.62 3.38
C GLN A 66 -6.75 -14.41 4.40
N ALA A 67 -7.99 -14.72 4.07
CA ALA A 67 -8.87 -15.59 4.86
C ALA A 67 -9.28 -16.81 4.05
N PHE A 68 -9.15 -18.00 4.65
CA PHE A 68 -9.43 -19.27 4.02
C PHE A 68 -10.58 -20.02 4.72
N ALA A 69 -11.34 -20.81 3.96
CA ALA A 69 -12.34 -21.72 4.49
C ALA A 69 -11.70 -23.08 4.85
N GLY A 70 -10.64 -23.07 5.67
CA GLY A 70 -9.88 -24.26 6.05
C GLY A 70 -8.38 -23.98 6.12
N ALA A 71 -7.55 -24.90 5.62
CA ALA A 71 -6.09 -24.76 5.65
C ALA A 71 -5.64 -23.54 4.84
N ALA A 72 -4.71 -22.76 5.39
CA ALA A 72 -4.11 -21.64 4.70
C ALA A 72 -3.26 -22.12 3.50
N GLY A 73 -3.26 -21.34 2.40
CA GLY A 73 -2.50 -21.63 1.19
C GLY A 73 -3.26 -22.41 0.11
N ASP A 74 -4.45 -22.94 0.40
CA ASP A 74 -5.30 -23.53 -0.63
C ASP A 74 -6.15 -22.44 -1.31
N ASN A 75 -5.73 -22.01 -2.49
CA ASN A 75 -6.41 -20.96 -3.23
C ASN A 75 -7.88 -21.27 -3.59
N ARG A 76 -8.26 -22.55 -3.68
CA ARG A 76 -9.66 -22.93 -3.91
C ARG A 76 -10.54 -22.63 -2.70
N ARG A 77 -9.93 -22.56 -1.51
CA ARG A 77 -10.58 -22.26 -0.23
C ARG A 77 -10.42 -20.80 0.20
N LEU A 78 -9.81 -19.96 -0.64
CA LEU A 78 -9.70 -18.54 -0.36
C LEU A 78 -11.09 -17.92 -0.31
N ARG A 79 -11.43 -17.31 0.83
CA ARG A 79 -12.66 -16.54 1.01
C ARG A 79 -12.51 -15.11 0.50
N HIS A 80 -11.51 -14.42 0.99
CA HIS A 80 -11.20 -13.06 0.56
C HIS A 80 -9.73 -12.74 0.82
N GLN A 81 -9.26 -11.74 0.08
CA GLN A 81 -7.96 -11.12 0.30
C GLN A 81 -8.17 -9.62 0.39
N ILE A 82 -7.52 -8.97 1.36
CA ILE A 82 -7.47 -7.51 1.49
C ILE A 82 -6.05 -7.07 1.24
N VAL A 83 -5.88 -6.08 0.35
CA VAL A 83 -4.59 -5.52 -0.04
C VAL A 83 -4.64 -4.00 -0.01
N PHE A 84 -3.48 -3.36 0.02
CA PHE A 84 -3.39 -1.94 -0.30
C PHE A 84 -3.59 -1.74 -1.80
N SER A 85 -4.47 -0.79 -2.18
CA SER A 85 -4.64 -0.36 -3.57
C SER A 85 -3.89 0.94 -3.85
N ARG A 86 -3.82 1.84 -2.86
CA ARG A 86 -3.07 3.09 -2.96
C ARG A 86 -2.59 3.53 -1.59
N LEU A 87 -1.40 4.11 -1.56
CA LEU A 87 -0.83 4.79 -0.40
C LEU A 87 -0.46 6.21 -0.81
N SER A 88 -0.76 7.18 0.05
CA SER A 88 -0.42 8.59 -0.14
C SER A 88 0.11 9.18 1.14
N ARG A 89 0.91 10.23 1.03
CA ARG A 89 1.46 10.97 2.17
C ARG A 89 1.52 12.46 1.89
N GLU A 90 1.46 13.22 2.93
CA GLU A 90 1.70 14.66 2.95
C GLU A 90 2.45 15.00 4.23
N CYS A 91 3.50 15.82 4.10
CA CYS A 91 4.31 16.26 5.24
C CYS A 91 4.32 17.78 5.28
N LYS A 92 4.17 18.35 6.47
CA LYS A 92 4.19 19.80 6.68
C LYS A 92 5.13 20.15 7.83
N ALA A 93 6.06 21.07 7.60
CA ALA A 93 6.88 21.65 8.66
C ALA A 93 5.99 22.42 9.64
N ARG A 94 6.33 22.37 10.92
CA ARG A 94 5.74 23.19 11.96
C ARG A 94 6.75 24.20 12.48
N PRO A 95 6.29 25.32 13.07
CA PRO A 95 7.18 26.37 13.57
C PRO A 95 8.16 25.90 14.67
N ASP A 96 7.85 24.82 15.38
CA ASP A 96 8.69 24.19 16.41
C ASP A 96 9.75 23.23 15.83
N GLY A 97 9.88 23.16 14.50
CA GLY A 97 10.78 22.26 13.80
C GLY A 97 10.26 20.82 13.69
N SER A 98 9.14 20.48 14.28
CA SER A 98 8.50 19.16 14.09
C SER A 98 7.83 19.06 12.72
N VAL A 99 7.57 17.81 12.27
CA VAL A 99 6.86 17.54 11.01
C VAL A 99 5.51 16.92 11.30
N ALA A 100 4.45 17.51 10.74
CA ALA A 100 3.14 16.90 10.69
C ALA A 100 3.08 15.98 9.49
N VAL A 101 2.76 14.70 9.71
CA VAL A 101 2.62 13.70 8.66
C VAL A 101 1.18 13.25 8.58
N ARG A 102 0.64 13.30 7.37
CA ARG A 102 -0.68 12.76 7.01
C ARG A 102 -0.49 11.59 6.07
N VAL A 103 -1.17 10.48 6.34
CA VAL A 103 -1.08 9.26 5.51
C VAL A 103 -2.49 8.84 5.10
N GLY A 104 -2.68 8.67 3.79
CA GLY A 104 -3.90 8.10 3.21
C GLY A 104 -3.64 6.66 2.76
N VAL A 105 -4.55 5.76 3.13
CA VAL A 105 -4.49 4.33 2.82
C VAL A 105 -5.80 3.91 2.16
N GLU A 106 -5.72 3.45 0.92
CA GLU A 106 -6.85 2.82 0.23
C GLU A 106 -6.67 1.30 0.26
N LEU A 107 -7.72 0.63 0.67
CA LEU A 107 -7.80 -0.83 0.74
C LEU A 107 -8.74 -1.37 -0.31
N ARG A 108 -8.41 -2.54 -0.83
CA ARG A 108 -9.30 -3.33 -1.70
C ARG A 108 -9.46 -4.74 -1.14
N ALA A 109 -10.72 -5.14 -0.95
CA ALA A 109 -11.08 -6.53 -0.68
C ALA A 109 -11.47 -7.21 -2.00
N LEU A 110 -10.94 -8.41 -2.23
CA LEU A 110 -11.22 -9.27 -3.37
C LEU A 110 -11.81 -10.57 -2.85
N LEU A 111 -12.94 -11.03 -3.41
CA LEU A 111 -13.49 -12.33 -3.07
C LEU A 111 -12.71 -13.44 -3.79
N GLY A 112 -12.41 -14.49 -3.05
CA GLY A 112 -11.86 -15.73 -3.60
C GLY A 112 -12.96 -16.72 -3.99
N PRO A 113 -12.59 -17.91 -4.53
CA PRO A 113 -13.53 -18.93 -4.97
C PRO A 113 -14.50 -19.43 -3.89
N ALA A 114 -14.10 -19.42 -2.62
CA ALA A 114 -14.93 -19.78 -1.48
C ALA A 114 -15.52 -18.55 -0.76
N GLY A 115 -15.46 -17.37 -1.40
CA GLY A 115 -15.92 -16.12 -0.83
C GLY A 115 -17.38 -15.82 -1.08
N THR A 116 -17.96 -15.02 -0.21
CA THR A 116 -19.31 -14.46 -0.35
C THR A 116 -19.25 -12.97 -0.07
N ALA A 117 -20.14 -12.20 -0.69
CA ALA A 117 -20.32 -10.78 -0.41
C ALA A 117 -20.51 -10.54 1.10
N GLY A 118 -20.01 -9.41 1.60
CA GLY A 118 -20.08 -9.12 3.02
C GLY A 118 -19.18 -7.96 3.44
N ARG A 119 -19.01 -7.80 4.75
CA ARG A 119 -18.16 -6.78 5.36
C ARG A 119 -16.95 -7.46 6.01
N PHE A 120 -15.78 -7.03 5.64
CA PHE A 120 -14.50 -7.60 6.11
C PHE A 120 -13.71 -6.54 6.86
N GLU A 121 -13.14 -6.91 7.99
CA GLU A 121 -12.35 -5.99 8.81
C GLU A 121 -10.85 -6.21 8.61
N ALA A 122 -10.14 -5.11 8.35
CA ALA A 122 -8.68 -5.10 8.21
C ALA A 122 -8.08 -4.16 9.27
N PRO A 123 -7.20 -4.65 10.16
CA PRO A 123 -6.40 -3.78 10.99
C PRO A 123 -5.25 -3.19 10.17
N VAL A 124 -5.27 -1.87 9.99
CA VAL A 124 -4.23 -1.09 9.33
C VAL A 124 -3.41 -0.39 10.41
N THR A 125 -2.13 -0.66 10.48
CA THR A 125 -1.20 0.06 11.35
C THR A 125 -0.36 1.01 10.52
N ILE A 126 -0.36 2.27 10.91
CA ILE A 126 0.46 3.34 10.33
C ILE A 126 1.44 3.77 11.40
N ALA A 127 2.72 3.72 11.11
CA ALA A 127 3.78 4.05 12.04
C ALA A 127 4.79 5.01 11.44
N VAL A 128 5.26 5.94 12.25
CA VAL A 128 6.49 6.71 11.99
C VAL A 128 7.59 6.07 12.81
N LYS A 129 8.72 5.75 12.18
CA LYS A 129 9.88 5.13 12.79
C LYS A 129 11.11 6.02 12.65
N TYR A 130 12.03 5.90 13.59
CA TYR A 130 13.36 6.50 13.52
C TYR A 130 14.37 5.46 14.02
N ASN A 131 15.36 5.12 13.21
CA ASN A 131 16.31 4.04 13.50
C ASN A 131 15.60 2.75 13.90
N GLU A 132 14.64 2.29 13.08
CA GLU A 132 13.83 1.08 13.28
C GLU A 132 12.90 1.11 14.52
N GLN A 133 12.96 2.16 15.34
CA GLN A 133 12.13 2.28 16.55
C GLN A 133 10.88 3.12 16.24
N PRO A 134 9.69 2.68 16.70
CA PRO A 134 8.48 3.45 16.51
C PRO A 134 8.54 4.73 17.35
N VAL A 135 8.44 5.87 16.68
CA VAL A 135 8.24 7.20 17.31
C VAL A 135 6.77 7.38 17.63
N MET A 136 5.91 6.99 16.69
CA MET A 136 4.46 7.03 16.82
C MET A 136 3.83 5.94 15.95
N ALA A 137 2.74 5.33 16.44
CA ALA A 137 1.96 4.36 15.68
C ALA A 137 0.46 4.51 15.98
N ARG A 138 -0.37 4.31 14.96
CA ARG A 138 -1.83 4.27 15.05
C ARG A 138 -2.34 3.01 14.36
N THR A 139 -3.34 2.38 14.94
CA THR A 139 -4.00 1.21 14.34
C THR A 139 -5.48 1.50 14.16
N HIS A 140 -5.93 1.40 12.92
CA HIS A 140 -7.32 1.55 12.51
C HIS A 140 -7.93 0.19 12.18
N ARG A 141 -9.17 -0.04 12.59
CA ARG A 141 -9.97 -1.16 12.10
C ARG A 141 -10.83 -0.67 10.95
N VAL A 142 -10.43 -1.01 9.74
CA VAL A 142 -11.10 -0.55 8.52
C VAL A 142 -12.00 -1.64 8.01
N ALA A 143 -13.28 -1.32 7.86
CA ALA A 143 -14.25 -2.24 7.29
C ALA A 143 -14.37 -2.02 5.79
N VAL A 144 -14.08 -3.05 5.00
CA VAL A 144 -14.23 -3.06 3.55
C VAL A 144 -15.49 -3.87 3.21
N ALA A 145 -16.48 -3.22 2.61
CA ALA A 145 -17.73 -3.85 2.20
C ALA A 145 -17.64 -4.30 0.73
N VAL A 146 -17.97 -5.57 0.47
CA VAL A 146 -18.18 -6.09 -0.89
C VAL A 146 -19.68 -6.31 -1.05
N PRO A 147 -20.37 -5.51 -1.90
CA PRO A 147 -21.81 -5.62 -2.12
C PRO A 147 -22.21 -6.95 -2.75
N ALA A 148 -23.48 -7.33 -2.60
CA ALA A 148 -24.03 -8.50 -3.29
C ALA A 148 -23.92 -8.33 -4.82
N GLY A 149 -23.44 -9.38 -5.50
CA GLY A 149 -23.18 -9.35 -6.95
C GLY A 149 -21.83 -8.74 -7.36
N ALA A 150 -21.09 -8.10 -6.44
CA ALA A 150 -19.73 -7.64 -6.69
C ALA A 150 -18.69 -8.68 -6.24
N VAL A 151 -17.52 -8.65 -6.87
CA VAL A 151 -16.36 -9.51 -6.51
C VAL A 151 -15.29 -8.73 -5.75
N GLN A 152 -15.45 -7.42 -5.62
CA GLN A 152 -14.53 -6.56 -4.89
C GLN A 152 -15.25 -5.41 -4.19
N GLY A 153 -14.57 -4.81 -3.21
CA GLY A 153 -14.98 -3.60 -2.52
C GLY A 153 -13.77 -2.80 -2.09
N GLU A 154 -13.97 -1.53 -1.78
CA GLU A 154 -12.90 -0.60 -1.41
C GLU A 154 -13.27 0.17 -0.14
N ALA A 155 -12.25 0.62 0.57
CA ALA A 155 -12.37 1.51 1.72
C ALA A 155 -11.12 2.37 1.84
N THR A 156 -11.29 3.57 2.42
CA THR A 156 -10.19 4.50 2.64
C THR A 156 -10.11 4.86 4.12
N VAL A 157 -8.90 4.98 4.62
CA VAL A 157 -8.61 5.57 5.93
C VAL A 157 -7.55 6.65 5.77
N ILE A 158 -7.70 7.74 6.50
CA ILE A 158 -6.75 8.84 6.55
C ILE A 158 -6.34 9.05 8.01
N GLU A 159 -5.04 8.96 8.26
CA GLU A 159 -4.44 9.35 9.52
C GLU A 159 -3.85 10.75 9.37
N ASN A 160 -4.27 11.69 10.22
CA ASN A 160 -3.88 13.10 10.10
C ASN A 160 -2.92 13.56 11.21
N ASP A 161 -2.79 12.77 12.28
CA ASP A 161 -2.18 13.22 13.54
C ASP A 161 -0.85 12.54 13.86
N LEU A 162 -0.07 12.19 12.83
CA LEU A 162 1.28 11.71 13.04
C LEU A 162 2.22 12.90 13.18
N SER A 163 2.99 12.95 14.26
CA SER A 163 3.96 13.99 14.52
C SER A 163 5.36 13.41 14.66
N VAL A 164 6.31 13.99 13.94
CA VAL A 164 7.73 13.68 14.04
C VAL A 164 8.42 14.79 14.79
N PRO A 165 9.08 14.51 15.93
CA PRO A 165 9.84 15.50 16.67
C PRO A 165 10.97 16.13 15.84
N ALA A 166 11.34 17.39 16.13
CA ALA A 166 12.33 18.14 15.37
C ALA A 166 13.70 17.44 15.28
N ASP A 167 14.12 16.77 16.35
CA ASP A 167 15.38 16.02 16.41
C ASP A 167 15.42 14.78 15.50
N LYS A 168 14.27 14.35 14.97
CA LYS A 168 14.09 13.18 14.09
C LYS A 168 13.58 13.55 12.69
N ALA A 169 13.32 14.84 12.46
CA ALA A 169 12.64 15.34 11.25
C ALA A 169 13.38 15.05 9.93
N MET A 170 14.68 14.80 9.97
CA MET A 170 15.53 14.58 8.78
C MET A 170 15.84 13.11 8.47
N GLY A 171 15.28 12.14 9.20
CA GLY A 171 15.69 10.75 9.01
C GLY A 171 14.65 9.71 9.45
N TYR A 172 13.38 10.09 9.48
CA TYR A 172 12.29 9.16 9.83
C TYR A 172 11.80 8.37 8.61
N ASP A 173 11.11 7.26 8.90
CA ASP A 173 10.43 6.43 7.92
C ASP A 173 8.93 6.38 8.22
N ILE A 174 8.12 6.23 7.17
CA ILE A 174 6.67 6.01 7.26
C ILE A 174 6.39 4.56 6.88
N GLU A 175 5.87 3.77 7.80
CA GLU A 175 5.53 2.37 7.57
C GLU A 175 4.03 2.12 7.68
N VAL A 176 3.47 1.36 6.74
CA VAL A 176 2.07 0.94 6.77
C VAL A 176 1.98 -0.59 6.65
N THR A 177 1.22 -1.21 7.55
CA THR A 177 1.05 -2.67 7.58
C THR A 177 -0.39 -3.08 7.72
N LEU A 178 -0.75 -4.18 7.07
CA LEU A 178 -1.95 -4.96 7.36
C LEU A 178 -1.58 -6.06 8.35
N ALA A 179 -2.11 -6.03 9.57
CA ALA A 179 -1.86 -7.06 10.57
C ALA A 179 -2.86 -8.22 10.41
N GLY A 180 -2.43 -9.32 9.81
CA GLY A 180 -3.20 -10.55 9.71
C GLY A 180 -3.09 -11.45 10.95
N ALA A 181 -3.92 -12.49 11.03
CA ALA A 181 -3.87 -13.49 12.09
C ALA A 181 -2.52 -14.21 12.18
N ALA A 182 -1.83 -14.37 11.06
CA ALA A 182 -0.49 -14.98 10.98
C ALA A 182 0.60 -14.16 11.69
N THR A 183 0.50 -12.83 11.65
CA THR A 183 1.43 -11.93 12.35
C THR A 183 1.25 -12.02 13.87
N ARG A 184 0.01 -12.21 14.34
CA ARG A 184 -0.29 -12.46 15.76
C ARG A 184 0.27 -13.78 16.26
N ALA A 185 0.22 -14.84 15.43
CA ALA A 185 0.76 -16.15 15.80
C ALA A 185 2.29 -16.11 15.99
N LYS A 186 3.04 -15.41 15.13
CA LYS A 186 4.50 -15.23 15.31
C LYS A 186 4.82 -14.43 16.57
N SER A 187 4.05 -13.39 16.90
CA SER A 187 4.25 -12.61 18.13
C SER A 187 3.89 -13.40 19.39
N ALA A 188 2.89 -14.27 19.35
CA ALA A 188 2.48 -15.12 20.47
C ALA A 188 3.52 -16.25 20.73
N VAL A 189 4.08 -16.84 19.68
CA VAL A 189 5.15 -17.84 19.80
C VAL A 189 6.43 -17.23 20.40
N ARG A 190 6.76 -16.00 20.03
CA ARG A 190 7.95 -15.31 20.60
C ARG A 190 7.77 -14.93 22.09
N ARG A 191 6.52 -14.84 22.61
CA ARG A 191 6.24 -14.56 24.02
C ARG A 191 6.20 -15.78 24.91
N ARG A 192 6.18 -17.00 24.38
CA ARG A 192 6.33 -18.21 25.17
C ARG A 192 7.81 -18.39 25.53
N LYS A 193 8.23 -17.75 26.63
CA LYS A 193 9.48 -18.04 27.30
C LYS A 193 9.50 -19.54 27.61
N PRO A 194 10.55 -20.28 27.28
CA PRO A 194 10.67 -21.67 27.73
C PRO A 194 10.57 -21.69 29.25
N ALA A 195 9.70 -22.53 29.78
CA ALA A 195 9.67 -22.80 31.20
C ALA A 195 11.03 -23.38 31.59
N PRO A 196 11.65 -22.97 32.71
CA PRO A 196 12.88 -23.56 33.16
C PRO A 196 12.65 -25.05 33.45
N ALA A 197 13.45 -25.91 32.81
CA ALA A 197 13.55 -27.29 33.17
C ALA A 197 14.19 -27.37 34.57
N ALA A 198 13.37 -27.39 35.59
CA ALA A 198 13.82 -27.63 36.97
C ALA A 198 12.82 -28.62 37.58
N ALA A 199 13.29 -29.78 37.83
CA ALA A 199 12.80 -30.83 38.74
C ALA A 199 12.72 -32.22 38.11
N ALA A 200 13.86 -32.73 37.67
CA ALA A 200 14.01 -34.18 37.41
C ALA A 200 15.33 -34.71 37.99
N GLU A 201 15.71 -34.23 39.17
CA GLU A 201 16.92 -34.74 39.89
C GLU A 201 16.66 -34.84 41.39
N GLN A 202 15.58 -35.43 41.81
CA GLN A 202 15.36 -35.82 43.23
C GLN A 202 14.51 -37.07 43.36
N SER A 203 14.82 -38.12 42.61
CA SER A 203 14.13 -39.42 42.80
C SER A 203 15.06 -40.63 42.77
N GLU A 204 16.40 -40.45 42.90
CA GLU A 204 17.34 -41.59 42.86
C GLU A 204 18.16 -41.76 44.13
N ALA A 205 17.78 -41.14 45.24
CA ALA A 205 18.48 -41.26 46.52
C ALA A 205 17.66 -41.93 47.65
N ALA A 206 16.61 -42.67 47.34
CA ALA A 206 15.77 -43.33 48.36
C ALA A 206 15.57 -44.84 48.13
N ALA A 207 16.45 -45.52 47.43
CA ALA A 207 16.34 -46.97 47.17
C ALA A 207 17.61 -47.76 47.57
N GLU A 208 18.40 -47.27 48.58
CA GLU A 208 19.53 -48.03 49.14
C GLU A 208 19.67 -47.73 50.62
N GLN A 209 18.75 -48.29 51.44
CA GLN A 209 18.96 -48.69 52.84
C GLN A 209 18.00 -49.81 53.20
#